data_6847f55c4bfcc4e5655beb8c2f013e94
#
_entry.id   6847f55c4bfcc4e5655beb8c2f013e94
#
_cell.length_a   1.000
_cell.length_b   1.000
_cell.length_c   1.000
_cell.angle_alpha   90.00
_cell.angle_beta   90.00
_cell.angle_gamma   90.00
#
_symmetry.space_group_name_H-M   'P 1'
#
loop_
_entity.id
_entity.type
_entity.pdbx_description
1 polymer ?
#
loop_
_entity_poly.entity_id
_entity_poly.type
_entity_poly.pdbx_seq_one_letter_code
_entity_poly.pdbx_strand_id
1 'polypeptide(L)'
;MNPNQETIKSAVVNCLRNIYDPEIPVNIYDLGLIYNVDVDPDLNVKILMTMTAPDCPEAEYMFQEVRQMVSYISGVKSVDVELTFDPPWTMDMIPDDIKVELGFM
;
A
#
# COMPACT_ATOMS: atom_id res chain seq x y z
N MET A 1 -6.98 -22.21 12.80
CA MET A 1 -5.76 -22.29 11.98
C MET A 1 -4.89 -21.07 12.28
N ASN A 2 -3.63 -21.31 12.59
CA ASN A 2 -2.72 -20.20 12.86
C ASN A 2 -2.37 -19.48 11.55
N PRO A 3 -2.35 -18.14 11.54
CA PRO A 3 -1.95 -17.41 10.36
C PRO A 3 -0.49 -17.69 10.01
N ASN A 4 -0.19 -17.76 8.73
CA ASN A 4 1.16 -17.93 8.23
C ASN A 4 1.53 -16.71 7.37
N GLN A 5 2.77 -16.69 6.88
CA GLN A 5 3.28 -15.56 6.09
C GLN A 5 2.40 -15.26 4.88
N GLU A 6 1.95 -16.28 4.15
CA GLU A 6 1.11 -16.08 2.97
C GLU A 6 -0.27 -15.54 3.33
N THR A 7 -0.88 -16.07 4.38
CA THR A 7 -2.18 -15.61 4.85
C THR A 7 -2.11 -14.15 5.26
N ILE A 8 -1.09 -13.80 6.01
CA ILE A 8 -0.89 -12.40 6.44
C ILE A 8 -0.62 -11.50 5.24
N LYS A 9 0.22 -11.93 4.30
CA LYS A 9 0.51 -11.15 3.10
C LYS A 9 -0.77 -10.87 2.30
N SER A 10 -1.61 -11.87 2.11
CA SER A 10 -2.90 -11.71 1.42
C SER A 10 -3.80 -10.73 2.15
N ALA A 11 -3.85 -10.81 3.48
CA ALA A 11 -4.65 -9.90 4.28
C ALA A 11 -4.13 -8.47 4.19
N VAL A 12 -2.81 -8.29 4.15
CA VAL A 12 -2.18 -6.98 3.98
C VAL A 12 -2.55 -6.39 2.62
N VAL A 13 -2.44 -7.16 1.55
CA VAL A 13 -2.80 -6.71 0.20
C VAL A 13 -4.26 -6.29 0.15
N ASN A 14 -5.16 -7.10 0.71
CA ASN A 14 -6.58 -6.76 0.77
C ASN A 14 -6.84 -5.48 1.57
N CYS A 15 -6.11 -5.29 2.65
CA CYS A 15 -6.18 -4.09 3.46
C CYS A 15 -5.77 -2.85 2.64
N LEU A 16 -4.66 -2.96 1.90
CA LEU A 16 -4.15 -1.86 1.08
C LEU A 16 -5.11 -1.51 -0.05
N ARG A 17 -5.85 -2.48 -0.57
CA ARG A 17 -6.88 -2.24 -1.59
C ARG A 17 -8.10 -1.49 -1.07
N ASN A 18 -8.21 -1.31 0.23
CA ASN A 18 -9.28 -0.55 0.87
C ASN A 18 -8.83 0.83 1.33
N ILE A 19 -7.58 1.20 1.07
CA ILE A 19 -7.05 2.52 1.39
C ILE A 19 -6.93 3.31 0.09
N TYR A 20 -7.57 4.48 0.03
CA TYR A 20 -7.67 5.27 -1.20
C TYR A 20 -6.76 6.48 -1.12
N ASP A 21 -6.17 6.81 -2.27
CA ASP A 21 -5.41 8.05 -2.42
C ASP A 21 -6.37 9.24 -2.31
N PRO A 22 -5.99 10.30 -1.59
CA PRO A 22 -6.88 11.46 -1.44
C PRO A 22 -7.07 12.27 -2.71
N GLU A 23 -6.15 12.17 -3.66
CA GLU A 23 -6.21 12.96 -4.90
C GLU A 23 -6.79 12.17 -6.07
N ILE A 24 -6.53 10.87 -6.12
CA ILE A 24 -6.96 10.00 -7.21
C ILE A 24 -7.91 8.96 -6.61
N PRO A 25 -9.15 8.82 -7.12
CA PRO A 25 -10.16 7.94 -6.50
C PRO A 25 -9.92 6.47 -6.80
N VAL A 26 -8.73 5.98 -6.49
CA VAL A 26 -8.32 4.59 -6.66
C VAL A 26 -7.54 4.20 -5.41
N ASN A 27 -7.65 2.92 -5.03
CA ASN A 27 -6.90 2.43 -3.88
C ASN A 27 -5.39 2.45 -4.17
N ILE A 28 -4.62 2.56 -3.11
CA ILE A 28 -3.17 2.77 -3.22
C ILE A 28 -2.44 1.56 -3.81
N TYR A 29 -3.00 0.35 -3.65
CA TYR A 29 -2.40 -0.84 -4.22
C TYR A 29 -2.51 -0.85 -5.74
N ASP A 30 -3.71 -0.59 -6.26
CA ASP A 30 -3.95 -0.57 -7.71
C ASP A 30 -3.31 0.64 -8.39
N LEU A 31 -3.09 1.72 -7.65
CA LEU A 31 -2.34 2.87 -8.18
C LEU A 31 -0.86 2.58 -8.43
N GLY A 32 -0.34 1.50 -7.86
CA GLY A 32 1.07 1.19 -7.97
C GLY A 32 1.95 1.91 -6.96
N LEU A 33 1.36 2.39 -5.88
CA LEU A 33 2.11 3.06 -4.81
C LEU A 33 2.84 2.09 -3.89
N ILE A 34 2.45 0.81 -3.91
CA ILE A 34 3.06 -0.21 -3.07
C ILE A 34 4.10 -0.96 -3.88
N TYR A 35 5.37 -0.78 -3.54
CA TYR A 35 6.47 -1.39 -4.28
C TYR A 35 6.82 -2.78 -3.76
N ASN A 36 6.64 -3.02 -2.47
CA ASN A 36 6.93 -4.33 -1.91
C ASN A 36 6.14 -4.53 -0.62
N VAL A 37 5.70 -5.78 -0.41
CA VAL A 37 5.10 -6.23 0.85
C VAL A 37 5.86 -7.48 1.27
N ASP A 38 6.48 -7.44 2.42
CA ASP A 38 7.26 -8.55 2.94
C ASP A 38 6.74 -8.92 4.33
N VAL A 39 6.60 -10.21 4.57
CA VAL A 39 6.17 -10.74 5.87
C VAL A 39 7.19 -11.79 6.29
N ASP A 40 7.84 -11.57 7.42
CA ASP A 40 8.85 -12.51 7.91
C ASP A 40 8.22 -13.69 8.67
N PRO A 41 9.01 -14.73 9.03
CA PRO A 41 8.48 -15.89 9.76
C PRO A 41 7.85 -15.56 11.11
N ASP A 42 8.21 -14.44 11.71
CA ASP A 42 7.65 -13.98 12.97
C ASP A 42 6.40 -13.12 12.78
N LEU A 43 5.95 -12.95 11.52
CA LEU A 43 4.79 -12.18 11.14
C LEU A 43 4.95 -10.67 11.37
N ASN A 44 6.18 -10.19 11.28
CA ASN A 44 6.46 -8.77 11.15
C ASN A 44 6.26 -8.37 9.68
N VAL A 45 5.50 -7.32 9.46
CA VAL A 45 5.16 -6.84 8.11
C VAL A 45 6.03 -5.65 7.76
N LYS A 46 6.62 -5.69 6.57
CA LYS A 46 7.38 -4.57 6.04
C LYS A 46 6.80 -4.16 4.69
N ILE A 47 6.46 -2.89 4.57
CA ILE A 47 5.85 -2.34 3.35
C ILE A 47 6.76 -1.25 2.82
N LEU A 48 7.15 -1.37 1.56
CA LEU A 48 7.88 -0.31 0.85
C LEU A 48 6.90 0.36 -0.09
N MET A 49 6.68 1.66 0.07
CA MET A 49 5.70 2.40 -0.71
C MET A 49 6.21 3.78 -1.10
N THR A 50 5.51 4.39 -2.03
CA THR A 50 5.77 5.76 -2.47
C THR A 50 4.49 6.58 -2.42
N MET A 51 4.59 7.84 -2.80
CA MET A 51 3.47 8.77 -2.89
C MET A 51 3.39 9.35 -4.28
N THR A 52 2.21 9.87 -4.65
CA THR A 52 2.01 10.49 -5.97
C THR A 52 2.75 11.83 -6.10
N ALA A 53 3.02 12.48 -4.97
CA ALA A 53 3.78 13.73 -4.96
C ALA A 53 4.59 13.81 -3.66
N PRO A 54 5.88 14.21 -3.72
CA PRO A 54 6.74 14.24 -2.53
C PRO A 54 6.36 15.33 -1.53
N ASP A 55 5.70 16.39 -2.00
CA ASP A 55 5.35 17.53 -1.15
C ASP A 55 3.89 17.54 -0.69
N CYS A 56 3.20 16.41 -0.84
CA CYS A 56 1.78 16.32 -0.46
C CYS A 56 1.65 16.29 1.07
N PRO A 57 1.00 17.28 1.70
CA PRO A 57 0.83 17.26 3.16
C PRO A 57 -0.05 16.10 3.64
N GLU A 58 -0.84 15.53 2.75
CA GLU A 58 -1.70 14.39 3.04
C GLU A 58 -0.94 13.06 2.98
N ALA A 59 0.29 13.07 2.45
CA ALA A 59 1.12 11.89 2.35
C ALA A 59 1.38 11.26 3.72
N GLU A 60 1.60 12.09 4.73
CA GLU A 60 1.84 11.60 6.08
C GLU A 60 0.61 10.93 6.66
N TYR A 61 -0.57 11.46 6.38
CA TYR A 61 -1.83 10.83 6.78
C TYR A 61 -2.00 9.46 6.17
N MET A 62 -1.74 9.33 4.88
CA MET A 62 -1.84 8.07 4.19
C MET A 62 -0.83 7.05 4.73
N PHE A 63 0.38 7.51 5.00
CA PHE A 63 1.43 6.69 5.58
C PHE A 63 1.00 6.11 6.93
N GLN A 64 0.45 6.97 7.80
CA GLN A 64 -0.03 6.55 9.11
C GLN A 64 -1.25 5.65 9.00
N GLU A 65 -2.15 5.93 8.05
CA GLU A 65 -3.32 5.10 7.81
C GLU A 65 -2.92 3.69 7.40
N VAL A 66 -1.96 3.55 6.49
CA VAL A 66 -1.44 2.25 6.07
C VAL A 66 -0.90 1.49 7.28
N ARG A 67 -0.07 2.14 8.07
CA ARG A 67 0.54 1.53 9.25
C ARG A 67 -0.53 1.08 10.25
N GLN A 68 -1.48 1.94 10.52
CA GLN A 68 -2.53 1.66 11.51
C GLN A 68 -3.45 0.54 11.04
N MET A 69 -3.93 0.61 9.80
CA MET A 69 -4.86 -0.36 9.27
C MET A 69 -4.24 -1.75 9.16
N VAL A 70 -3.00 -1.83 8.73
CA VAL A 70 -2.28 -3.10 8.64
C VAL A 70 -2.03 -3.68 10.03
N SER A 71 -1.77 -2.83 11.01
CA SER A 71 -1.53 -3.29 12.39
C SER A 71 -2.75 -3.96 13.03
N TYR A 72 -3.96 -3.67 12.53
CA TYR A 72 -5.19 -4.28 13.03
C TYR A 72 -5.43 -5.69 12.50
N ILE A 73 -4.66 -6.13 11.52
CA ILE A 73 -4.81 -7.48 10.97
C ILE A 73 -4.43 -8.50 12.04
N SER A 74 -5.32 -9.46 12.27
CA SER A 74 -5.09 -10.51 13.25
C SER A 74 -3.86 -11.34 12.88
N GLY A 75 -2.95 -11.49 13.82
CA GLY A 75 -1.70 -12.24 13.63
C GLY A 75 -0.49 -11.40 13.27
N VAL A 76 -0.69 -10.13 12.90
CA VAL A 76 0.43 -9.23 12.61
C VAL A 76 1.12 -8.83 13.92
N LYS A 77 2.42 -9.08 13.98
CA LYS A 77 3.22 -8.78 15.18
C LYS A 77 3.67 -7.32 15.19
N SER A 78 4.15 -6.84 14.06
CA SER A 78 4.59 -5.46 13.92
C SER A 78 4.45 -5.01 12.47
N VAL A 79 4.39 -3.71 12.26
CA VAL A 79 4.31 -3.13 10.91
C VAL A 79 5.39 -2.06 10.79
N ASP A 80 6.21 -2.19 9.74
CA ASP A 80 7.19 -1.19 9.37
C ASP A 80 6.86 -0.71 7.97
N VAL A 81 6.59 0.58 7.82
CA VAL A 81 6.28 1.19 6.53
C VAL A 81 7.43 2.11 6.16
N GLU A 82 8.05 1.85 5.03
CA GLU A 82 9.16 2.62 4.52
C GLU A 82 8.75 3.39 3.29
N LEU A 83 9.04 4.68 3.27
CA LEU A 83 8.71 5.56 2.17
C LEU A 83 9.93 5.72 1.26
N THR A 84 9.72 5.58 -0.05
CA THR A 84 10.76 5.81 -1.04
C THR A 84 10.21 6.60 -2.22
N PHE A 85 11.09 7.38 -2.86
CA PHE A 85 10.76 8.07 -4.11
C PHE A 85 11.67 7.59 -5.25
N ASP A 86 12.29 6.43 -5.08
CA ASP A 86 13.16 5.83 -6.10
C ASP A 86 12.73 4.37 -6.35
N PRO A 87 12.14 4.06 -7.52
CA PRO A 87 11.82 4.99 -8.60
C PRO A 87 10.64 5.91 -8.25
N PRO A 88 10.58 7.11 -8.85
CA PRO A 88 9.43 7.99 -8.60
C PRO A 88 8.17 7.42 -9.24
N TRP A 89 7.04 7.61 -8.56
CA TRP A 89 5.76 7.17 -9.10
C TRP A 89 5.38 8.02 -10.31
N THR A 90 4.86 7.37 -11.34
CA THR A 90 4.31 8.04 -12.53
C THR A 90 2.97 7.42 -12.87
N MET A 91 2.18 8.13 -13.69
CA MET A 91 0.87 7.63 -14.13
C MET A 91 0.99 6.35 -14.96
N ASP A 92 2.16 6.10 -15.54
CA ASP A 92 2.41 4.86 -16.28
C ASP A 92 2.38 3.62 -15.40
N MET A 93 2.50 3.79 -14.10
CA MET A 93 2.45 2.69 -13.13
C MET A 93 1.02 2.25 -12.82
N ILE A 94 0.03 3.03 -13.23
CA ILE A 94 -1.37 2.66 -13.08
C ILE A 94 -1.71 1.59 -14.13
N PRO A 95 -2.32 0.46 -13.73
CA PRO A 95 -2.76 -0.55 -14.72
C PRO A 95 -3.72 0.03 -15.74
N ASP A 96 -3.67 -0.50 -16.97
CA ASP A 96 -4.46 0.03 -18.10
C ASP A 96 -5.97 0.01 -17.84
N ASP A 97 -6.48 -1.05 -17.21
CA ASP A 97 -7.90 -1.15 -16.88
C ASP A 97 -8.34 -0.06 -15.90
N ILE A 98 -7.48 0.31 -14.98
CA ILE A 98 -7.76 1.39 -14.03
C ILE A 98 -7.68 2.75 -14.75
N LYS A 99 -6.73 2.92 -15.66
CA LYS A 99 -6.63 4.15 -16.46
C LYS A 99 -7.90 4.40 -17.27
N VAL A 100 -8.47 3.34 -17.84
CA VAL A 100 -9.72 3.42 -18.58
C VAL A 100 -10.86 3.88 -17.66
N GLU A 101 -10.98 3.31 -16.48
CA GLU A 101 -12.01 3.69 -15.52
C GLU A 101 -11.87 5.13 -15.07
N LEU A 102 -10.64 5.64 -14.96
CA LEU A 102 -10.38 7.02 -14.56
C LEU A 102 -10.52 8.01 -15.71
N GLY A 103 -10.67 7.54 -16.94
CA GLY A 103 -10.77 8.39 -18.10
C GLY A 103 -9.43 8.90 -18.64
N PHE A 104 -8.33 8.24 -18.29
CA PHE A 104 -6.98 8.61 -18.76
C PHE A 104 -6.64 8.00 -20.14
N MET A 105 -7.47 7.10 -20.60
CA MET A 105 -7.28 6.42 -21.89
C MET A 105 -8.57 6.43 -22.70
#